data_7f26318e9d6539f148038a7f19209a2c
#
_entry.id   7f26318e9d6539f148038a7f19209a2c
#
_cell.length_a   1.000
_cell.length_b   1.000
_cell.length_c   1.000
_cell.angle_alpha   90.00
_cell.angle_beta   90.00
_cell.angle_gamma   90.00
#
_symmetry.space_group_name_H-M   'P 1'
#
loop_
_entity.id
_entity.type
_entity.pdbx_description
1 polymer ?
#
loop_
_entity_poly.entity_id
_entity_poly.type
_entity_poly.pdbx_seq_one_letter_code
_entity_poly.pdbx_strand_id
1 'polypeptide(L)'
;MDEISALMQGFAVILTPMNIALMFVGIILGVLIGVLPGLGGANGVAILLPLTFTMSPTSAIIMLSCIYWGALFGGAITSILFNIPGEPWSVATTFDGYPMAQQGNAGAALTTAFTSSFVGAFIAVVMITFLAPLVAKFALKFGSPEFFAVYLLTFCSFVGMGKGSPFKILASMALGFALASVGMDTVTGQLRLTFGQPELMRGFDFLIAVIGLFGIGEILLSMEEGLKFSGKSAKIDPKVVLQTWKQLPQYWVTSLRSSLIGIWMGITPGGATPASFMAYGLAKKMSKKGSKFGTGQMEGVVAPETAAHAAGTSALLPMLALGIPGSPTAAVLLGGLLIWGLQPGPLLFVEQKDFVWGLIASMYLGNIVGLIVVLSTVPLFASILRIPFSIIAPVIIVICAIGAYTVHNAMLDIWFMLGFGVIGYLFKKLDFPLAPLVLALVLGDKAEDSFRQAMLVSQGDVMVMFSNPLVGGITTLALVLLFWPLISKGIALIKPPKKPDEFAVERPVD
;
A
#
# COMPACT_ATOMS: atom_id res chain seq x y z
N MET A 1 -22.19 14.24 16.64
CA MET A 1 -22.79 13.48 15.52
C MET A 1 -22.34 12.06 15.71
N ASP A 2 -23.26 11.09 15.75
CA ASP A 2 -22.86 9.69 15.83
C ASP A 2 -22.14 9.31 14.55
N GLU A 3 -21.16 8.42 14.64
CA GLU A 3 -20.34 7.97 13.52
C GLU A 3 -21.19 7.47 12.33
N ILE A 4 -22.34 6.88 12.63
CA ILE A 4 -23.31 6.42 11.62
C ILE A 4 -23.93 7.60 10.85
N SER A 5 -24.33 8.68 11.54
CA SER A 5 -24.89 9.85 10.86
C SER A 5 -23.87 10.57 10.00
N ALA A 6 -22.60 10.62 10.46
CA ALA A 6 -21.49 11.17 9.69
C ALA A 6 -21.16 10.31 8.46
N LEU A 7 -21.22 8.98 8.60
CA LEU A 7 -21.07 8.07 7.47
C LEU A 7 -22.19 8.26 6.43
N MET A 8 -23.46 8.42 6.87
CA MET A 8 -24.57 8.70 5.96
C MET A 8 -24.40 10.03 5.22
N GLN A 9 -23.86 11.05 5.89
CA GLN A 9 -23.48 12.30 5.23
C GLN A 9 -22.35 12.07 4.21
N GLY A 10 -21.37 11.26 4.53
CA GLY A 10 -20.32 10.83 3.60
C GLY A 10 -20.89 10.16 2.34
N PHE A 11 -21.88 9.27 2.50
CA PHE A 11 -22.59 8.69 1.35
C PHE A 11 -23.30 9.76 0.50
N ALA A 12 -23.92 10.75 1.10
CA ALA A 12 -24.55 11.84 0.34
C ALA A 12 -23.53 12.65 -0.49
N VAL A 13 -22.31 12.83 0.03
CA VAL A 13 -21.22 13.53 -0.69
C VAL A 13 -20.73 12.74 -1.90
N ILE A 14 -20.65 11.40 -1.81
CA ILE A 14 -20.07 10.57 -2.86
C ILE A 14 -21.08 10.04 -3.88
N LEU A 15 -22.37 9.99 -3.54
CA LEU A 15 -23.44 9.49 -4.43
C LEU A 15 -23.79 10.50 -5.53
N THR A 16 -22.80 11.05 -6.20
CA THR A 16 -22.95 11.86 -7.40
C THR A 16 -22.63 11.03 -8.64
N PRO A 17 -23.27 11.28 -9.79
CA PRO A 17 -22.97 10.55 -11.01
C PRO A 17 -21.49 10.60 -11.39
N MET A 18 -20.83 11.73 -11.15
CA MET A 18 -19.39 11.90 -11.41
C MET A 18 -18.55 10.99 -10.52
N ASN A 19 -18.76 10.99 -9.21
CA ASN A 19 -17.98 10.16 -8.28
C ASN A 19 -18.19 8.67 -8.52
N ILE A 20 -19.43 8.26 -8.84
CA ILE A 20 -19.74 6.88 -9.21
C ILE A 20 -18.98 6.50 -10.50
N ALA A 21 -19.00 7.34 -11.51
CA ALA A 21 -18.23 7.10 -12.75
C ALA A 21 -16.72 7.01 -12.46
N LEU A 22 -16.18 7.89 -11.62
CA LEU A 22 -14.77 7.87 -11.21
C LEU A 22 -14.40 6.62 -10.41
N MET A 23 -15.32 6.08 -9.60
CA MET A 23 -15.11 4.79 -8.93
C MET A 23 -14.95 3.65 -9.94
N PHE A 24 -15.84 3.57 -10.95
CA PHE A 24 -15.74 2.56 -12.01
C PHE A 24 -14.44 2.72 -12.80
N VAL A 25 -14.12 3.93 -13.24
CA VAL A 25 -12.88 4.23 -13.97
C VAL A 25 -11.66 3.88 -13.12
N GLY A 26 -11.63 4.29 -11.85
CA GLY A 26 -10.56 4.01 -10.92
C GLY A 26 -10.34 2.50 -10.71
N ILE A 27 -11.42 1.75 -10.48
CA ILE A 27 -11.34 0.28 -10.33
C ILE A 27 -10.82 -0.37 -11.62
N ILE A 28 -11.34 0.01 -12.79
CA ILE A 28 -10.90 -0.56 -14.07
C ILE A 28 -9.41 -0.29 -14.30
N LEU A 29 -8.96 0.96 -14.13
CA LEU A 29 -7.55 1.32 -14.25
C LEU A 29 -6.69 0.60 -13.20
N GLY A 30 -7.18 0.49 -11.97
CA GLY A 30 -6.50 -0.25 -10.91
C GLY A 30 -6.34 -1.72 -11.24
N VAL A 31 -7.40 -2.40 -11.69
CA VAL A 31 -7.32 -3.81 -12.10
C VAL A 31 -6.35 -3.99 -13.27
N LEU A 32 -6.36 -3.07 -14.25
CA LEU A 32 -5.39 -3.06 -15.35
C LEU A 32 -3.95 -3.05 -14.85
N ILE A 33 -3.66 -2.17 -13.88
CA ILE A 33 -2.34 -2.04 -13.27
C ILE A 33 -1.98 -3.30 -12.47
N GLY A 34 -2.91 -3.81 -11.65
CA GLY A 34 -2.68 -4.99 -10.84
C GLY A 34 -2.50 -6.29 -11.64
N VAL A 35 -3.06 -6.34 -12.84
CA VAL A 35 -2.86 -7.45 -13.80
C VAL A 35 -1.47 -7.38 -14.43
N LEU A 36 -0.86 -6.20 -14.54
CA LEU A 36 0.48 -6.05 -15.11
C LEU A 36 1.54 -6.33 -14.03
N PRO A 37 2.26 -7.47 -14.10
CA PRO A 37 3.25 -7.82 -13.09
C PRO A 37 4.33 -6.74 -12.96
N GLY A 38 4.69 -6.43 -11.71
CA GLY A 38 5.67 -5.42 -11.38
C GLY A 38 5.09 -4.01 -11.23
N LEU A 39 4.02 -3.63 -11.96
CA LEU A 39 3.48 -2.28 -11.84
C LEU A 39 2.92 -1.98 -10.45
N GLY A 40 2.08 -2.83 -9.90
CA GLY A 40 1.57 -2.71 -8.54
C GLY A 40 0.76 -1.45 -8.20
N GLY A 41 0.08 -1.48 -7.05
CA GLY A 41 -0.82 -0.41 -6.63
C GLY A 41 -0.12 0.92 -6.38
N ALA A 42 1.08 0.91 -5.79
CA ALA A 42 1.85 2.13 -5.52
C ALA A 42 2.27 2.82 -6.82
N ASN A 43 2.80 2.04 -7.77
CA ASN A 43 3.19 2.53 -9.09
C ASN A 43 1.97 3.07 -9.85
N GLY A 44 0.85 2.35 -9.81
CA GLY A 44 -0.37 2.74 -10.48
C GLY A 44 -0.95 4.05 -9.97
N VAL A 45 -1.05 4.21 -8.65
CA VAL A 45 -1.50 5.47 -8.05
C VAL A 45 -0.53 6.60 -8.39
N ALA A 46 0.78 6.37 -8.33
CA ALA A 46 1.79 7.37 -8.67
C ALA A 46 1.69 7.86 -10.12
N ILE A 47 1.56 6.93 -11.06
CA ILE A 47 1.47 7.22 -12.51
C ILE A 47 0.18 7.98 -12.84
N LEU A 48 -0.94 7.62 -12.19
CA LEU A 48 -2.25 8.18 -12.49
C LEU A 48 -2.62 9.40 -11.63
N LEU A 49 -1.84 9.69 -10.59
CA LEU A 49 -2.04 10.85 -9.73
C LEU A 49 -2.15 12.18 -10.52
N PRO A 50 -1.30 12.45 -11.52
CA PRO A 50 -1.41 13.68 -12.31
C PRO A 50 -2.74 13.87 -13.03
N LEU A 51 -3.43 12.80 -13.43
CA LEU A 51 -4.74 12.88 -14.06
C LEU A 51 -5.81 13.48 -13.14
N THR A 52 -5.56 13.48 -11.84
CA THR A 52 -6.50 13.95 -10.84
C THR A 52 -6.33 15.43 -10.46
N PHE A 53 -5.32 16.13 -10.98
CA PHE A 53 -5.03 17.52 -10.60
C PHE A 53 -6.12 18.53 -10.94
N THR A 54 -6.90 18.25 -11.97
CA THR A 54 -8.05 19.08 -12.37
C THR A 54 -9.34 18.75 -11.65
N MET A 55 -9.33 17.72 -10.78
CA MET A 55 -10.50 17.25 -10.06
C MET A 55 -10.61 17.93 -8.69
N SER A 56 -11.81 17.92 -8.10
CA SER A 56 -11.95 18.27 -6.69
C SER A 56 -11.18 17.28 -5.81
N PRO A 57 -10.65 17.69 -4.65
CA PRO A 57 -9.89 16.80 -3.76
C PRO A 57 -10.64 15.50 -3.43
N THR A 58 -11.94 15.60 -3.16
CA THR A 58 -12.78 14.43 -2.84
C THR A 58 -12.89 13.46 -4.03
N SER A 59 -13.16 13.98 -5.22
CA SER A 59 -13.25 13.14 -6.43
C SER A 59 -11.92 12.50 -6.79
N ALA A 60 -10.83 13.24 -6.64
CA ALA A 60 -9.48 12.76 -6.90
C ALA A 60 -9.10 11.60 -5.97
N ILE A 61 -9.28 11.76 -4.66
CA ILE A 61 -8.92 10.71 -3.70
C ILE A 61 -9.82 9.47 -3.84
N ILE A 62 -11.11 9.65 -4.18
CA ILE A 62 -12.02 8.54 -4.49
C ILE A 62 -11.48 7.72 -5.66
N MET A 63 -11.11 8.39 -6.76
CA MET A 63 -10.56 7.72 -7.94
C MET A 63 -9.24 7.00 -7.61
N LEU A 64 -8.30 7.67 -6.93
CA LEU A 64 -7.00 7.08 -6.58
C LEU A 64 -7.14 5.91 -5.60
N SER A 65 -8.04 6.01 -4.63
CA SER A 65 -8.34 4.90 -3.71
C SER A 65 -8.95 3.71 -4.45
N CYS A 66 -9.83 3.97 -5.42
CA CYS A 66 -10.38 2.92 -6.28
C CYS A 66 -9.32 2.28 -7.18
N ILE A 67 -8.33 3.05 -7.66
CA ILE A 67 -7.16 2.49 -8.36
C ILE A 67 -6.39 1.54 -7.44
N TYR A 68 -6.19 1.92 -6.18
CA TYR A 68 -5.53 1.07 -5.20
C TYR A 68 -6.27 -0.24 -4.99
N TRP A 69 -7.58 -0.20 -4.72
CA TRP A 69 -8.38 -1.42 -4.55
C TRP A 69 -8.46 -2.25 -5.82
N GLY A 70 -8.60 -1.60 -6.98
CA GLY A 70 -8.55 -2.27 -8.27
C GLY A 70 -7.24 -3.04 -8.47
N ALA A 71 -6.10 -2.45 -8.11
CA ALA A 71 -4.80 -3.10 -8.21
C ALA A 71 -4.70 -4.32 -7.27
N LEU A 72 -5.25 -4.21 -6.05
CA LEU A 72 -5.34 -5.35 -5.14
C LEU A 72 -6.12 -6.52 -5.77
N PHE A 73 -7.26 -6.28 -6.41
CA PHE A 73 -8.02 -7.31 -7.11
C PHE A 73 -7.29 -7.86 -8.33
N GLY A 74 -6.60 -6.99 -9.08
CA GLY A 74 -5.91 -7.36 -10.33
C GLY A 74 -4.82 -8.41 -10.12
N GLY A 75 -4.07 -8.31 -9.02
CA GLY A 75 -3.00 -9.24 -8.67
C GLY A 75 -3.45 -10.70 -8.52
N ALA A 76 -4.69 -10.94 -8.08
CA ALA A 76 -5.24 -12.28 -7.96
C ALA A 76 -5.45 -12.95 -9.34
N ILE A 77 -5.77 -12.17 -10.39
CA ILE A 77 -6.03 -12.70 -11.74
C ILE A 77 -4.78 -13.39 -12.28
N THR A 78 -3.64 -12.71 -12.26
CA THR A 78 -2.38 -13.25 -12.77
C THR A 78 -1.83 -14.36 -11.89
N SER A 79 -1.98 -14.24 -10.58
CA SER A 79 -1.57 -15.28 -9.63
C SER A 79 -2.29 -16.59 -9.87
N ILE A 80 -3.60 -16.55 -10.09
CA ILE A 80 -4.44 -17.74 -10.26
C ILE A 80 -4.31 -18.31 -11.67
N LEU A 81 -4.31 -17.47 -12.72
CA LEU A 81 -4.35 -17.95 -14.09
C LEU A 81 -2.98 -18.31 -14.68
N PHE A 82 -1.93 -17.60 -14.24
CA PHE A 82 -0.62 -17.68 -14.88
C PHE A 82 0.50 -18.09 -13.92
N ASN A 83 0.22 -18.26 -12.62
CA ASN A 83 1.22 -18.46 -11.56
C ASN A 83 2.24 -17.31 -11.49
N ILE A 84 1.84 -16.13 -11.90
CA ILE A 84 2.67 -14.93 -11.90
C ILE A 84 2.02 -13.95 -10.91
N PRO A 85 2.61 -13.72 -9.73
CA PRO A 85 2.04 -12.77 -8.79
C PRO A 85 2.12 -11.36 -9.38
N GLY A 86 0.97 -10.69 -9.52
CA GLY A 86 0.91 -9.28 -9.96
C GLY A 86 1.53 -8.36 -8.90
N GLU A 87 1.44 -8.76 -7.65
CA GLU A 87 1.91 -8.02 -6.48
C GLU A 87 2.55 -8.97 -5.45
N PRO A 88 3.46 -8.49 -4.57
CA PRO A 88 4.14 -9.36 -3.60
C PRO A 88 3.20 -10.10 -2.63
N TRP A 89 2.03 -9.54 -2.31
CA TRP A 89 1.06 -10.22 -1.43
C TRP A 89 0.31 -11.33 -2.15
N SER A 90 0.13 -11.24 -3.45
CA SER A 90 -0.59 -12.24 -4.22
C SER A 90 0.22 -13.52 -4.48
N VAL A 91 1.50 -13.56 -4.07
CA VAL A 91 2.31 -14.79 -4.08
C VAL A 91 1.67 -15.91 -3.27
N ALA A 92 1.13 -15.62 -2.08
CA ALA A 92 0.48 -16.66 -1.27
C ALA A 92 -0.77 -17.23 -1.93
N THR A 93 -1.45 -16.44 -2.77
CA THR A 93 -2.62 -16.87 -3.55
C THR A 93 -2.23 -17.86 -4.64
N THR A 94 -1.01 -17.81 -5.18
CA THR A 94 -0.55 -18.77 -6.21
C THR A 94 -0.50 -20.19 -5.66
N PHE A 95 -0.24 -20.37 -4.37
CA PHE A 95 -0.01 -21.71 -3.78
C PHE A 95 -1.20 -22.66 -3.94
N ASP A 96 -2.42 -22.16 -3.82
CA ASP A 96 -3.64 -22.94 -4.02
C ASP A 96 -4.47 -22.48 -5.21
N GLY A 97 -4.44 -21.18 -5.53
CA GLY A 97 -5.22 -20.60 -6.62
C GLY A 97 -4.81 -21.13 -8.00
N TYR A 98 -3.51 -21.20 -8.27
CA TYR A 98 -3.00 -21.75 -9.53
C TYR A 98 -3.26 -23.26 -9.68
N PRO A 99 -3.00 -24.13 -8.68
CA PRO A 99 -3.42 -25.52 -8.75
C PRO A 99 -4.92 -25.71 -8.98
N MET A 100 -5.79 -24.88 -8.37
CA MET A 100 -7.24 -24.92 -8.67
C MET A 100 -7.50 -24.61 -10.15
N ALA A 101 -6.83 -23.61 -10.72
CA ALA A 101 -6.99 -23.26 -12.14
C ALA A 101 -6.50 -24.37 -13.07
N GLN A 102 -5.38 -25.03 -12.74
CA GLN A 102 -4.85 -26.18 -13.49
C GLN A 102 -5.82 -27.37 -13.50
N GLN A 103 -6.56 -27.56 -12.41
CA GLN A 103 -7.62 -28.60 -12.27
C GLN A 103 -8.93 -28.22 -13.00
N GLY A 104 -8.96 -27.11 -13.75
CA GLY A 104 -10.15 -26.66 -14.48
C GLY A 104 -11.10 -25.79 -13.65
N ASN A 105 -10.76 -25.48 -12.39
CA ASN A 105 -11.59 -24.72 -11.46
C ASN A 105 -11.20 -23.22 -11.39
N ALA A 106 -10.66 -22.66 -12.47
CA ALA A 106 -10.21 -21.28 -12.51
C ALA A 106 -11.31 -20.27 -12.14
N GLY A 107 -12.54 -20.45 -12.62
CA GLY A 107 -13.67 -19.60 -12.29
C GLY A 107 -14.01 -19.64 -10.78
N ALA A 108 -13.96 -20.81 -10.16
CA ALA A 108 -14.18 -20.95 -8.72
C ALA A 108 -13.04 -20.32 -7.90
N ALA A 109 -11.78 -20.48 -8.33
CA ALA A 109 -10.63 -19.87 -7.68
C ALA A 109 -10.70 -18.33 -7.71
N LEU A 110 -11.00 -17.74 -8.89
CA LEU A 110 -11.15 -16.30 -9.07
C LEU A 110 -12.33 -15.75 -8.26
N THR A 111 -13.48 -16.43 -8.30
CA THR A 111 -14.65 -16.04 -7.50
C THR A 111 -14.34 -16.08 -6.00
N THR A 112 -13.62 -17.10 -5.56
CA THR A 112 -13.16 -17.23 -4.17
C THR A 112 -12.25 -16.07 -3.81
N ALA A 113 -11.24 -15.78 -4.62
CA ALA A 113 -10.31 -14.68 -4.39
C ALA A 113 -11.05 -13.35 -4.26
N PHE A 114 -11.84 -12.96 -5.26
CA PHE A 114 -12.52 -11.66 -5.27
C PHE A 114 -13.54 -11.49 -4.15
N THR A 115 -14.31 -12.55 -3.85
CA THR A 115 -15.29 -12.48 -2.75
C THR A 115 -14.60 -12.41 -1.40
N SER A 116 -13.51 -13.15 -1.21
CA SER A 116 -12.72 -13.11 0.03
C SER A 116 -12.02 -11.76 0.22
N SER A 117 -11.53 -11.18 -0.85
CA SER A 117 -10.98 -9.83 -0.90
C SER A 117 -12.00 -8.79 -0.49
N PHE A 118 -13.21 -8.87 -1.07
CA PHE A 118 -14.33 -8.01 -0.69
C PHE A 118 -14.67 -8.13 0.80
N VAL A 119 -14.78 -9.36 1.32
CA VAL A 119 -15.08 -9.61 2.75
C VAL A 119 -13.99 -9.02 3.64
N GLY A 120 -12.73 -9.20 3.31
CA GLY A 120 -11.60 -8.65 4.07
C GLY A 120 -11.61 -7.12 4.10
N ALA A 121 -11.78 -6.49 2.94
CA ALA A 121 -11.90 -5.05 2.82
C ALA A 121 -13.11 -4.51 3.57
N PHE A 122 -14.28 -5.16 3.44
CA PHE A 122 -15.51 -4.74 4.10
C PHE A 122 -15.37 -4.74 5.63
N ILE A 123 -14.81 -5.81 6.22
CA ILE A 123 -14.56 -5.89 7.66
C ILE A 123 -13.59 -4.78 8.09
N ALA A 124 -12.55 -4.51 7.29
CA ALA A 124 -11.60 -3.44 7.58
C ALA A 124 -12.26 -2.04 7.52
N VAL A 125 -13.14 -1.79 6.55
CA VAL A 125 -13.85 -0.49 6.46
C VAL A 125 -14.79 -0.29 7.65
N VAL A 126 -15.51 -1.34 8.05
CA VAL A 126 -16.35 -1.28 9.27
C VAL A 126 -15.50 -0.91 10.48
N MET A 127 -14.33 -1.53 10.63
CA MET A 127 -13.41 -1.19 11.71
C MET A 127 -12.92 0.27 11.62
N ILE A 128 -12.53 0.75 10.42
CA ILE A 128 -12.11 2.13 10.19
C ILE A 128 -13.21 3.12 10.60
N THR A 129 -14.45 2.84 10.24
CA THR A 129 -15.60 3.69 10.53
C THR A 129 -15.71 4.04 12.02
N PHE A 130 -15.47 3.07 12.89
CA PHE A 130 -15.56 3.29 14.34
C PHE A 130 -14.22 3.66 14.99
N LEU A 131 -13.11 3.15 14.47
CA LEU A 131 -11.81 3.34 15.09
C LEU A 131 -11.13 4.65 14.66
N ALA A 132 -11.31 5.11 13.42
CA ALA A 132 -10.63 6.30 12.93
C ALA A 132 -10.97 7.58 13.71
N PRO A 133 -12.24 7.87 14.05
CA PRO A 133 -12.55 9.02 14.89
C PRO A 133 -11.98 8.93 16.31
N LEU A 134 -11.91 7.71 16.87
CA LEU A 134 -11.33 7.50 18.20
C LEU A 134 -9.83 7.77 18.20
N VAL A 135 -9.11 7.24 17.20
CA VAL A 135 -7.67 7.48 17.03
C VAL A 135 -7.40 8.96 16.79
N ALA A 136 -8.19 9.62 15.94
CA ALA A 136 -8.06 11.05 15.68
C ALA A 136 -8.29 11.89 16.94
N LYS A 137 -9.36 11.63 17.71
CA LYS A 137 -9.63 12.31 19.00
C LYS A 137 -8.48 12.11 19.99
N PHE A 138 -7.89 10.92 20.03
CA PHE A 138 -6.73 10.66 20.88
C PHE A 138 -5.50 11.44 20.41
N ALA A 139 -5.28 11.48 19.10
CA ALA A 139 -4.14 12.17 18.49
C ALA A 139 -4.23 13.71 18.60
N LEU A 140 -5.42 14.29 18.80
CA LEU A 140 -5.56 15.72 19.11
C LEU A 140 -4.88 16.16 20.43
N LYS A 141 -4.55 15.20 21.29
CA LYS A 141 -3.82 15.45 22.54
C LYS A 141 -2.30 15.44 22.35
N PHE A 142 -1.82 15.14 21.15
CA PHE A 142 -0.40 15.05 20.85
C PHE A 142 0.20 16.45 20.72
N GLY A 143 1.33 16.65 21.37
CA GLY A 143 2.25 17.76 21.15
C GLY A 143 3.42 17.35 20.24
N SER A 144 4.40 18.24 20.10
CA SER A 144 5.56 17.97 19.23
C SER A 144 6.38 16.75 19.65
N PRO A 145 6.59 16.43 20.96
CA PRO A 145 7.27 15.21 21.35
C PRO A 145 6.52 13.94 20.95
N GLU A 146 5.18 13.92 21.09
CA GLU A 146 4.34 12.78 20.67
C GLU A 146 4.40 12.55 19.18
N PHE A 147 4.25 13.62 18.38
CA PHE A 147 4.35 13.50 16.91
C PHE A 147 5.73 13.02 16.48
N PHE A 148 6.81 13.54 17.04
CA PHE A 148 8.15 13.06 16.73
C PHE A 148 8.31 11.57 17.09
N ALA A 149 7.85 11.14 18.30
CA ALA A 149 7.91 9.75 18.71
C ALA A 149 7.15 8.82 17.74
N VAL A 150 6.02 9.29 17.20
CA VAL A 150 5.21 8.57 16.23
C VAL A 150 5.92 8.49 14.87
N TYR A 151 6.55 9.57 14.37
CA TYR A 151 7.38 9.53 13.16
C TYR A 151 8.58 8.59 13.35
N LEU A 152 9.26 8.66 14.48
CA LEU A 152 10.36 7.77 14.82
C LEU A 152 9.90 6.31 14.82
N LEU A 153 8.75 6.01 15.45
CA LEU A 153 8.16 4.67 15.45
C LEU A 153 7.90 4.19 14.01
N THR A 154 7.38 5.07 13.16
CA THR A 154 7.10 4.75 11.76
C THR A 154 8.38 4.37 11.03
N PHE A 155 9.44 5.16 11.12
CA PHE A 155 10.73 4.86 10.49
C PHE A 155 11.34 3.57 11.04
N CYS A 156 11.36 3.40 12.35
CA CYS A 156 11.93 2.21 12.99
C CYS A 156 11.14 0.93 12.69
N SER A 157 9.83 1.04 12.47
CA SER A 157 8.99 -0.11 12.13
C SER A 157 9.35 -0.72 10.76
N PHE A 158 9.73 0.11 9.78
CA PHE A 158 10.24 -0.39 8.50
C PHE A 158 11.54 -1.17 8.66
N VAL A 159 12.41 -0.78 9.60
CA VAL A 159 13.64 -1.51 9.91
C VAL A 159 13.34 -2.82 10.63
N GLY A 160 12.45 -2.79 11.62
CA GLY A 160 12.14 -3.95 12.46
C GLY A 160 11.28 -5.00 11.77
N MET A 161 10.36 -4.59 10.90
CA MET A 161 9.38 -5.47 10.25
C MET A 161 9.64 -5.69 8.76
N GLY A 162 10.58 -4.95 8.15
CA GLY A 162 10.90 -5.04 6.73
C GLY A 162 11.50 -6.41 6.36
N LYS A 163 11.10 -6.92 5.19
CA LYS A 163 11.74 -8.09 4.59
C LYS A 163 13.00 -7.63 3.86
N GLY A 164 14.16 -8.10 4.26
CA GLY A 164 15.43 -7.79 3.61
C GLY A 164 16.51 -7.37 4.58
N SER A 165 17.64 -6.88 4.06
CA SER A 165 18.75 -6.40 4.88
C SER A 165 18.38 -5.09 5.59
N PRO A 166 18.45 -5.03 6.92
CA PRO A 166 18.21 -3.79 7.68
C PRO A 166 19.11 -2.63 7.20
N PHE A 167 20.33 -2.94 6.75
CA PHE A 167 21.25 -1.93 6.21
C PHE A 167 20.74 -1.32 4.90
N LYS A 168 20.12 -2.11 4.01
CA LYS A 168 19.53 -1.59 2.78
C LYS A 168 18.33 -0.71 3.08
N ILE A 169 17.51 -1.06 4.10
CA ILE A 169 16.38 -0.24 4.55
C ILE A 169 16.87 1.09 5.11
N LEU A 170 17.89 1.05 5.99
CA LEU A 170 18.50 2.26 6.57
C LEU A 170 19.16 3.14 5.50
N ALA A 171 19.87 2.55 4.52
CA ALA A 171 20.47 3.30 3.41
C ALA A 171 19.41 3.96 2.52
N SER A 172 18.30 3.25 2.22
CA SER A 172 17.16 3.82 1.47
C SER A 172 16.55 4.99 2.22
N MET A 173 16.38 4.85 3.53
CA MET A 173 15.82 5.89 4.40
C MET A 173 16.75 7.10 4.51
N ALA A 174 18.06 6.86 4.68
CA ALA A 174 19.07 7.93 4.73
C ALA A 174 19.09 8.76 3.45
N LEU A 175 19.00 8.09 2.28
CA LEU A 175 18.88 8.81 1.01
C LEU A 175 17.58 9.63 0.95
N GLY A 176 16.45 9.08 1.44
CA GLY A 176 15.18 9.80 1.52
C GLY A 176 15.28 11.06 2.37
N PHE A 177 15.89 10.97 3.56
CA PHE A 177 16.15 12.15 4.41
C PHE A 177 17.10 13.16 3.76
N ALA A 178 18.15 12.70 3.09
CA ALA A 178 19.08 13.58 2.37
C ALA A 178 18.35 14.36 1.25
N LEU A 179 17.44 13.69 0.53
CA LEU A 179 16.62 14.35 -0.49
C LEU A 179 15.61 15.32 0.12
N ALA A 180 14.95 14.97 1.23
CA ALA A 180 14.04 15.84 1.95
C ALA A 180 14.73 17.10 2.48
N SER A 181 16.02 17.01 2.84
CA SER A 181 16.78 18.16 3.36
C SER A 181 17.18 19.20 2.30
N VAL A 182 16.92 18.94 1.00
CA VAL A 182 17.19 19.90 -0.08
C VAL A 182 16.09 20.95 -0.12
N GLY A 183 16.47 22.22 -0.18
CA GLY A 183 15.53 23.33 -0.29
C GLY A 183 15.67 24.36 0.82
N MET A 184 14.60 25.07 1.11
CA MET A 184 14.57 26.08 2.16
C MET A 184 14.16 25.46 3.50
N ASP A 185 14.98 25.65 4.52
CA ASP A 185 14.67 25.25 5.89
C ASP A 185 13.44 25.99 6.40
N THR A 186 12.42 25.29 6.83
CA THR A 186 11.14 25.83 7.30
C THR A 186 11.27 26.65 8.59
N VAL A 187 12.27 26.35 9.43
CA VAL A 187 12.48 27.00 10.74
C VAL A 187 13.39 28.22 10.62
N THR A 188 14.48 28.14 9.85
CA THR A 188 15.50 29.19 9.78
C THR A 188 15.43 30.00 8.50
N GLY A 189 14.71 29.55 7.46
CA GLY A 189 14.69 30.19 6.14
C GLY A 189 15.99 30.05 5.34
N GLN A 190 16.98 29.30 5.84
CA GLN A 190 18.25 29.10 5.15
C GLN A 190 18.11 28.06 4.01
N LEU A 191 18.82 28.31 2.91
CA LEU A 191 18.87 27.40 1.78
C LEU A 191 19.86 26.26 2.06
N ARG A 192 19.40 25.00 1.91
CA ARG A 192 20.18 23.78 2.09
C ARG A 192 20.35 23.06 0.75
N LEU A 193 21.57 22.70 0.40
CA LEU A 193 21.92 21.85 -0.75
C LEU A 193 21.28 22.31 -2.09
N THR A 194 21.03 23.61 -2.24
CA THR A 194 20.42 24.18 -3.46
C THR A 194 21.44 24.43 -4.56
N PHE A 195 22.74 24.44 -4.24
CA PHE A 195 23.84 24.68 -5.20
C PHE A 195 23.66 25.93 -6.07
N GLY A 196 22.91 26.93 -5.56
CA GLY A 196 22.60 28.16 -6.28
C GLY A 196 21.55 28.01 -7.38
N GLN A 197 20.86 26.86 -7.47
CA GLN A 197 19.78 26.64 -8.43
C GLN A 197 18.44 27.10 -7.84
N PRO A 198 17.73 28.06 -8.49
CA PRO A 198 16.46 28.57 -7.99
C PRO A 198 15.38 27.50 -7.86
N GLU A 199 15.39 26.52 -8.76
CA GLU A 199 14.43 25.44 -8.79
C GLU A 199 14.54 24.51 -7.58
N LEU A 200 15.76 24.35 -7.01
CA LEU A 200 15.99 23.56 -5.81
C LEU A 200 15.63 24.30 -4.51
N MET A 201 15.28 25.60 -4.56
CA MET A 201 14.88 26.34 -3.36
C MET A 201 13.62 25.77 -2.71
N ARG A 202 12.73 25.18 -3.48
CA ARG A 202 11.52 24.49 -3.00
C ARG A 202 11.73 23.02 -2.65
N GLY A 203 12.96 22.51 -2.80
CA GLY A 203 13.28 21.09 -2.63
C GLY A 203 12.85 20.21 -3.81
N PHE A 204 12.97 18.90 -3.63
CA PHE A 204 12.43 17.94 -4.58
C PHE A 204 10.94 17.72 -4.33
N ASP A 205 10.13 17.97 -5.35
CA ASP A 205 8.71 17.68 -5.26
C ASP A 205 8.47 16.17 -5.12
N PHE A 206 7.66 15.82 -4.13
CA PHE A 206 7.32 14.44 -3.82
C PHE A 206 6.74 13.69 -5.02
N LEU A 207 5.85 14.34 -5.80
CA LEU A 207 5.21 13.71 -6.95
C LEU A 207 6.21 13.32 -8.03
N ILE A 208 7.09 14.27 -8.35
CA ILE A 208 8.12 14.07 -9.38
C ILE A 208 9.02 12.91 -8.98
N ALA A 209 9.42 12.87 -7.68
CA ALA A 209 10.21 11.77 -7.14
C ALA A 209 9.47 10.42 -7.23
N VAL A 210 8.18 10.37 -6.86
CA VAL A 210 7.38 9.13 -6.85
C VAL A 210 7.08 8.64 -8.27
N ILE A 211 6.71 9.54 -9.18
CA ILE A 211 6.50 9.18 -10.60
C ILE A 211 7.81 8.60 -11.19
N GLY A 212 8.94 9.23 -10.87
CA GLY A 212 10.26 8.72 -11.29
C GLY A 212 10.57 7.35 -10.70
N LEU A 213 10.62 7.26 -9.37
CA LEU A 213 11.02 6.05 -8.64
C LEU A 213 10.14 4.84 -8.96
N PHE A 214 8.83 5.02 -8.95
CA PHE A 214 7.88 3.92 -9.16
C PHE A 214 7.48 3.78 -10.63
N GLY A 215 7.16 4.87 -11.34
CA GLY A 215 6.72 4.82 -12.74
C GLY A 215 7.88 4.48 -13.68
N ILE A 216 8.84 5.39 -13.83
CA ILE A 216 9.95 5.22 -14.77
C ILE A 216 10.87 4.08 -14.33
N GLY A 217 11.18 3.97 -13.02
CA GLY A 217 12.04 2.91 -12.49
C GLY A 217 11.50 1.50 -12.76
N GLU A 218 10.18 1.31 -12.65
CA GLU A 218 9.52 0.03 -12.99
C GLU A 218 9.57 -0.28 -14.47
N ILE A 219 9.30 0.72 -15.31
CA ILE A 219 9.33 0.54 -16.77
C ILE A 219 10.73 0.11 -17.22
N LEU A 220 11.77 0.76 -16.71
CA LEU A 220 13.16 0.41 -17.07
C LEU A 220 13.48 -1.03 -16.68
N LEU A 221 13.07 -1.48 -15.48
CA LEU A 221 13.26 -2.85 -15.03
C LEU A 221 12.48 -3.85 -15.89
N SER A 222 11.20 -3.58 -16.12
CA SER A 222 10.32 -4.44 -16.93
C SER A 222 10.78 -4.56 -18.39
N MET A 223 11.37 -3.49 -18.94
CA MET A 223 11.97 -3.51 -20.30
C MET A 223 13.21 -4.41 -20.36
N GLU A 224 14.04 -4.43 -19.31
CA GLU A 224 15.21 -5.30 -19.21
C GLU A 224 14.79 -6.77 -19.09
N GLU A 225 13.79 -7.08 -18.26
CA GLU A 225 13.34 -8.46 -18.00
C GLU A 225 12.61 -9.10 -19.20
N GLY A 226 12.09 -8.30 -20.10
CA GLY A 226 11.46 -8.78 -21.35
C GLY A 226 10.24 -9.67 -21.10
N LEU A 227 9.27 -9.19 -20.36
CA LEU A 227 8.07 -9.94 -19.94
C LEU A 227 7.34 -10.60 -21.13
N LYS A 228 7.29 -11.94 -21.14
CA LYS A 228 6.50 -12.76 -22.08
C LYS A 228 5.44 -13.53 -21.30
N PHE A 229 4.19 -13.37 -21.70
CA PHE A 229 3.07 -14.05 -21.04
C PHE A 229 2.52 -15.18 -21.91
N SER A 230 2.40 -16.37 -21.33
CA SER A 230 1.70 -17.51 -21.92
C SER A 230 0.72 -18.06 -20.89
N GLY A 231 -0.57 -17.90 -21.09
CA GLY A 231 -1.57 -18.38 -20.16
C GLY A 231 -2.91 -18.70 -20.79
N LYS A 232 -3.74 -19.47 -20.08
CA LYS A 232 -5.07 -19.87 -20.51
C LYS A 232 -6.07 -18.75 -20.19
N SER A 233 -6.97 -18.46 -21.13
CA SER A 233 -8.12 -17.59 -20.89
C SER A 233 -9.13 -18.30 -19.98
N ALA A 234 -9.64 -17.61 -18.97
CA ALA A 234 -10.72 -18.13 -18.14
C ALA A 234 -11.96 -17.25 -18.27
N LYS A 235 -13.13 -17.87 -18.27
CA LYS A 235 -14.43 -17.18 -18.14
C LYS A 235 -15.02 -17.51 -16.79
N ILE A 236 -15.63 -16.52 -16.14
CA ILE A 236 -16.44 -16.75 -14.94
C ILE A 236 -17.90 -16.95 -15.40
N ASP A 237 -18.44 -18.12 -15.16
CA ASP A 237 -19.86 -18.43 -15.39
C ASP A 237 -20.68 -18.01 -14.14
N PRO A 238 -21.80 -17.30 -14.28
CA PRO A 238 -22.68 -16.96 -13.14
C PRO A 238 -23.08 -18.17 -12.30
N LYS A 239 -23.23 -19.37 -12.91
CA LYS A 239 -23.50 -20.60 -12.17
C LYS A 239 -22.36 -20.99 -11.24
N VAL A 240 -21.11 -20.83 -11.69
CA VAL A 240 -19.91 -21.10 -10.90
C VAL A 240 -19.81 -20.09 -9.75
N VAL A 241 -20.13 -18.81 -9.99
CA VAL A 241 -20.18 -17.79 -8.95
C VAL A 241 -21.17 -18.19 -7.84
N LEU A 242 -22.41 -18.54 -8.21
CA LEU A 242 -23.42 -18.93 -7.24
C LEU A 242 -23.04 -20.20 -6.47
N GLN A 243 -22.46 -21.19 -7.13
CA GLN A 243 -21.99 -22.42 -6.48
C GLN A 243 -20.86 -22.13 -5.49
N THR A 244 -19.90 -21.27 -5.87
CA THR A 244 -18.80 -20.86 -5.01
C THR A 244 -19.31 -20.06 -3.80
N TRP A 245 -20.24 -19.13 -4.00
CA TRP A 245 -20.85 -18.37 -2.90
C TRP A 245 -21.61 -19.24 -1.89
N LYS A 246 -22.20 -20.36 -2.32
CA LYS A 246 -22.80 -21.34 -1.40
C LYS A 246 -21.76 -22.08 -0.55
N GLN A 247 -20.52 -22.20 -1.03
CA GLN A 247 -19.44 -22.89 -0.33
C GLN A 247 -18.62 -21.95 0.59
N LEU A 248 -18.51 -20.66 0.26
CA LEU A 248 -17.68 -19.72 1.01
C LEU A 248 -18.06 -19.56 2.48
N PRO A 249 -19.34 -19.59 2.89
CA PRO A 249 -19.71 -19.43 4.30
C PRO A 249 -19.08 -20.46 5.24
N GLN A 250 -18.71 -21.65 4.76
CA GLN A 250 -18.01 -22.64 5.60
C GLN A 250 -16.64 -22.16 6.10
N TYR A 251 -16.04 -21.15 5.43
CA TYR A 251 -14.74 -20.57 5.77
C TYR A 251 -14.83 -19.24 6.54
N TRP A 252 -16.01 -18.93 7.11
CA TRP A 252 -16.23 -17.64 7.80
C TRP A 252 -15.22 -17.39 8.94
N VAL A 253 -14.83 -18.43 9.68
CA VAL A 253 -13.83 -18.33 10.75
C VAL A 253 -12.46 -17.97 10.17
N THR A 254 -12.08 -18.57 9.05
CA THR A 254 -10.85 -18.26 8.34
C THR A 254 -10.87 -16.83 7.81
N SER A 255 -11.99 -16.38 7.23
CA SER A 255 -12.15 -14.98 6.75
C SER A 255 -12.05 -13.99 7.91
N LEU A 256 -12.76 -14.21 9.02
CA LEU A 256 -12.71 -13.31 10.16
C LEU A 256 -11.28 -13.22 10.75
N ARG A 257 -10.64 -14.35 10.97
CA ARG A 257 -9.28 -14.42 11.49
C ARG A 257 -8.27 -13.76 10.55
N SER A 258 -8.39 -14.01 9.25
CA SER A 258 -7.53 -13.41 8.23
C SER A 258 -7.75 -11.89 8.13
N SER A 259 -9.01 -11.42 8.28
CA SER A 259 -9.30 -9.97 8.36
C SER A 259 -8.62 -9.33 9.55
N LEU A 260 -8.67 -9.95 10.74
CA LEU A 260 -8.00 -9.42 11.93
C LEU A 260 -6.48 -9.35 11.77
N ILE A 261 -5.86 -10.38 11.16
CA ILE A 261 -4.44 -10.36 10.82
C ILE A 261 -4.14 -9.21 9.84
N GLY A 262 -4.96 -9.08 8.78
CA GLY A 262 -4.82 -8.04 7.80
C GLY A 262 -4.94 -6.65 8.41
N ILE A 263 -5.97 -6.42 9.22
CA ILE A 263 -6.20 -5.14 9.90
C ILE A 263 -5.01 -4.78 10.79
N TRP A 264 -4.51 -5.71 11.59
CA TRP A 264 -3.34 -5.49 12.43
C TRP A 264 -2.11 -5.10 11.61
N MET A 265 -1.83 -5.85 10.53
CA MET A 265 -0.67 -5.60 9.66
C MET A 265 -0.82 -4.33 8.81
N GLY A 266 -2.04 -3.89 8.52
CA GLY A 266 -2.28 -2.64 7.80
C GLY A 266 -2.17 -1.40 8.67
N ILE A 267 -2.61 -1.48 9.93
CA ILE A 267 -2.44 -0.39 10.90
C ILE A 267 -0.97 -0.25 11.28
N THR A 268 -0.26 -1.36 11.47
CA THR A 268 1.19 -1.36 11.62
C THR A 268 1.84 -1.28 10.23
N PRO A 269 3.02 -0.64 10.06
CA PRO A 269 3.64 -0.48 8.73
C PRO A 269 4.17 -1.80 8.12
N GLY A 270 3.42 -2.88 8.26
CA GLY A 270 3.76 -4.21 7.72
C GLY A 270 3.20 -4.45 6.32
N GLY A 271 2.05 -3.88 6.03
CA GLY A 271 1.38 -3.97 4.74
C GLY A 271 0.75 -5.33 4.43
N ALA A 272 0.27 -5.45 3.19
CA ALA A 272 -0.51 -6.61 2.72
C ALA A 272 0.32 -7.90 2.57
N THR A 273 1.60 -7.79 2.21
CA THR A 273 2.45 -8.97 1.95
C THR A 273 2.62 -9.87 3.17
N PRO A 274 3.12 -9.41 4.33
CA PRO A 274 3.22 -10.27 5.49
C PRO A 274 1.84 -10.74 5.99
N ALA A 275 0.79 -9.91 5.87
CA ALA A 275 -0.56 -10.31 6.22
C ALA A 275 -1.04 -11.54 5.46
N SER A 276 -0.84 -11.53 4.14
CA SER A 276 -1.21 -12.62 3.23
C SER A 276 -0.51 -13.94 3.61
N PHE A 277 0.82 -13.91 3.78
CA PHE A 277 1.58 -15.10 4.16
C PHE A 277 1.25 -15.62 5.56
N MET A 278 1.08 -14.72 6.54
CA MET A 278 0.69 -15.10 7.90
C MET A 278 -0.69 -15.77 7.93
N ALA A 279 -1.65 -15.19 7.22
CA ALA A 279 -3.00 -15.74 7.13
C ALA A 279 -3.01 -17.12 6.46
N TYR A 280 -2.28 -17.28 5.35
CA TYR A 280 -2.12 -18.57 4.69
C TYR A 280 -1.49 -19.61 5.61
N GLY A 281 -0.36 -19.28 6.25
CA GLY A 281 0.35 -20.18 7.16
C GLY A 281 -0.51 -20.59 8.36
N LEU A 282 -1.26 -19.65 8.95
CA LEU A 282 -2.14 -19.92 10.06
C LEU A 282 -3.35 -20.77 9.63
N ALA A 283 -3.95 -20.46 8.46
CA ALA A 283 -5.03 -21.27 7.90
C ALA A 283 -4.57 -22.71 7.66
N LYS A 284 -3.42 -22.91 7.03
CA LYS A 284 -2.81 -24.24 6.82
C LYS A 284 -2.63 -25.01 8.14
N LYS A 285 -2.16 -24.34 9.20
CA LYS A 285 -1.94 -24.98 10.52
C LYS A 285 -3.24 -25.36 11.23
N MET A 286 -4.30 -24.53 11.07
CA MET A 286 -5.55 -24.69 11.84
C MET A 286 -6.65 -25.44 11.07
N SER A 287 -6.51 -25.57 9.75
CA SER A 287 -7.49 -26.27 8.92
C SER A 287 -7.42 -27.78 9.10
N LYS A 288 -8.59 -28.43 9.12
CA LYS A 288 -8.69 -29.89 9.07
C LYS A 288 -8.10 -30.48 7.76
N LYS A 289 -7.99 -29.65 6.72
CA LYS A 289 -7.41 -30.01 5.42
C LYS A 289 -6.02 -29.42 5.21
N GLY A 290 -5.32 -29.04 6.28
CA GLY A 290 -4.03 -28.35 6.22
C GLY A 290 -2.95 -29.10 5.42
N SER A 291 -2.94 -30.43 5.47
CA SER A 291 -2.03 -31.28 4.67
C SER A 291 -2.26 -31.20 3.15
N LYS A 292 -3.43 -30.71 2.72
CA LYS A 292 -3.80 -30.55 1.30
C LYS A 292 -3.56 -29.12 0.78
N PHE A 293 -3.12 -28.19 1.62
CA PHE A 293 -2.75 -26.86 1.17
C PHE A 293 -1.56 -26.94 0.19
N GLY A 294 -1.63 -26.18 -0.87
CA GLY A 294 -0.70 -26.25 -2.00
C GLY A 294 -1.19 -27.15 -3.14
N THR A 295 -2.34 -27.81 -3.00
CA THR A 295 -2.90 -28.71 -4.02
C THR A 295 -4.23 -28.21 -4.60
N GLY A 296 -4.59 -26.96 -4.37
CA GLY A 296 -5.84 -26.37 -4.87
C GLY A 296 -6.97 -26.35 -3.83
N GLN A 297 -6.65 -25.98 -2.57
CA GLN A 297 -7.66 -25.83 -1.53
C GLN A 297 -8.26 -24.41 -1.56
N MET A 298 -9.60 -24.34 -1.61
CA MET A 298 -10.32 -23.04 -1.59
C MET A 298 -9.94 -22.19 -0.37
N GLU A 299 -9.79 -22.79 0.81
CA GLU A 299 -9.38 -22.10 2.04
C GLU A 299 -7.98 -21.47 1.92
N GLY A 300 -7.09 -22.08 1.13
CA GLY A 300 -5.75 -21.55 0.82
C GLY A 300 -5.78 -20.32 -0.09
N VAL A 301 -6.91 -20.04 -0.75
CA VAL A 301 -7.17 -18.79 -1.48
C VAL A 301 -7.89 -17.77 -0.58
N VAL A 302 -8.87 -18.25 0.21
CA VAL A 302 -9.64 -17.39 1.13
C VAL A 302 -8.73 -16.63 2.09
N ALA A 303 -7.81 -17.33 2.75
CA ALA A 303 -7.00 -16.75 3.82
C ALA A 303 -6.11 -15.59 3.36
N PRO A 304 -5.23 -15.75 2.34
CA PRO A 304 -4.33 -14.70 1.89
C PRO A 304 -5.07 -13.52 1.27
N GLU A 305 -6.10 -13.75 0.46
CA GLU A 305 -6.84 -12.68 -0.20
C GLU A 305 -7.62 -11.81 0.80
N THR A 306 -8.30 -12.45 1.76
CA THR A 306 -8.99 -11.71 2.84
C THR A 306 -8.01 -10.84 3.63
N ALA A 307 -6.85 -11.38 4.00
CA ALA A 307 -5.87 -10.65 4.80
C ALA A 307 -5.20 -9.52 4.02
N ALA A 308 -4.86 -9.75 2.76
CA ALA A 308 -4.22 -8.75 1.91
C ALA A 308 -5.11 -7.52 1.71
N HIS A 309 -6.40 -7.73 1.40
CA HIS A 309 -7.35 -6.64 1.19
C HIS A 309 -7.72 -5.93 2.50
N ALA A 310 -7.86 -6.67 3.59
CA ALA A 310 -8.05 -6.06 4.91
C ALA A 310 -6.84 -5.19 5.30
N ALA A 311 -5.61 -5.63 5.02
CA ALA A 311 -4.40 -4.85 5.29
C ALA A 311 -4.29 -3.62 4.39
N GLY A 312 -4.55 -3.77 3.08
CA GLY A 312 -4.55 -2.64 2.15
C GLY A 312 -5.54 -1.56 2.54
N THR A 313 -6.75 -1.96 2.92
CA THR A 313 -7.81 -1.02 3.33
C THR A 313 -7.47 -0.38 4.68
N SER A 314 -7.07 -1.14 5.68
CA SER A 314 -6.76 -0.60 7.03
C SER A 314 -5.49 0.24 7.09
N ALA A 315 -4.60 0.15 6.10
CA ALA A 315 -3.43 1.02 5.97
C ALA A 315 -3.78 2.52 5.80
N LEU A 316 -5.01 2.82 5.39
CA LEU A 316 -5.51 4.19 5.30
C LEU A 316 -5.88 4.78 6.67
N LEU A 317 -6.15 3.96 7.69
CA LEU A 317 -6.49 4.44 9.03
C LEU A 317 -5.38 5.30 9.66
N PRO A 318 -4.14 4.79 9.83
CA PRO A 318 -3.07 5.60 10.40
C PRO A 318 -2.70 6.77 9.49
N MET A 319 -2.84 6.63 8.17
CA MET A 319 -2.63 7.71 7.22
C MET A 319 -3.59 8.88 7.48
N LEU A 320 -4.87 8.60 7.60
CA LEU A 320 -5.88 9.64 7.82
C LEU A 320 -5.81 10.24 9.22
N ALA A 321 -5.67 9.40 10.27
CA ALA A 321 -5.76 9.83 11.65
C ALA A 321 -4.45 10.42 12.22
N LEU A 322 -3.29 9.97 11.75
CA LEU A 322 -1.98 10.35 12.27
C LEU A 322 -1.06 10.94 11.20
N GLY A 323 -1.43 10.89 9.92
CA GLY A 323 -0.56 11.27 8.81
C GLY A 323 0.57 10.26 8.54
N ILE A 324 0.39 9.00 8.94
CA ILE A 324 1.40 7.94 8.83
C ILE A 324 0.91 6.86 7.87
N PRO A 325 1.56 6.65 6.72
CA PRO A 325 1.10 5.63 5.77
C PRO A 325 1.44 4.22 6.27
N GLY A 326 0.44 3.33 6.29
CA GLY A 326 0.60 1.92 6.64
C GLY A 326 1.12 1.03 5.49
N SER A 327 1.25 1.57 4.28
CA SER A 327 1.74 0.86 3.10
C SER A 327 2.39 1.82 2.10
N PRO A 328 3.20 1.29 1.13
CA PRO A 328 3.77 2.13 0.06
C PRO A 328 2.72 2.89 -0.73
N THR A 329 1.60 2.26 -1.06
CA THR A 329 0.49 2.91 -1.78
C THR A 329 -0.17 4.00 -0.95
N ALA A 330 -0.36 3.76 0.36
CA ALA A 330 -0.85 4.80 1.27
C ALA A 330 0.12 5.98 1.37
N ALA A 331 1.44 5.76 1.25
CA ALA A 331 2.43 6.85 1.21
C ALA A 331 2.26 7.72 -0.05
N VAL A 332 1.99 7.11 -1.20
CA VAL A 332 1.71 7.87 -2.43
C VAL A 332 0.40 8.65 -2.31
N LEU A 333 -0.65 8.03 -1.76
CA LEU A 333 -1.93 8.70 -1.50
C LEU A 333 -1.78 9.86 -0.52
N LEU A 334 -0.97 9.69 0.52
CA LEU A 334 -0.65 10.76 1.49
C LEU A 334 -0.02 11.97 0.78
N GLY A 335 0.94 11.74 -0.10
CA GLY A 335 1.51 12.80 -0.93
C GLY A 335 0.46 13.49 -1.81
N GLY A 336 -0.46 12.72 -2.41
CA GLY A 336 -1.60 13.27 -3.14
C GLY A 336 -2.45 14.22 -2.28
N LEU A 337 -2.75 13.85 -1.04
CA LEU A 337 -3.50 14.71 -0.12
C LEU A 337 -2.79 16.04 0.14
N LEU A 338 -1.48 16.00 0.33
CA LEU A 338 -0.68 17.20 0.58
C LEU A 338 -0.72 18.19 -0.58
N ILE A 339 -0.79 17.71 -1.82
CA ILE A 339 -0.89 18.57 -3.02
C ILE A 339 -2.18 19.35 -3.05
N TRP A 340 -3.28 18.76 -2.62
CA TRP A 340 -4.55 19.47 -2.50
C TRP A 340 -4.66 20.32 -1.22
N GLY A 341 -3.54 20.51 -0.49
CA GLY A 341 -3.52 21.28 0.76
C GLY A 341 -4.19 20.58 1.94
N LEU A 342 -4.54 19.30 1.77
CA LEU A 342 -5.11 18.49 2.84
C LEU A 342 -3.98 17.90 3.67
N GLN A 343 -3.92 18.24 4.94
CA GLN A 343 -2.92 17.69 5.86
C GLN A 343 -3.50 16.48 6.59
N PRO A 344 -3.08 15.25 6.24
CA PRO A 344 -3.48 14.06 6.97
C PRO A 344 -3.04 14.15 8.43
N GLY A 345 -3.94 13.74 9.32
CA GLY A 345 -3.75 13.85 10.75
C GLY A 345 -5.06 14.12 11.48
N PRO A 346 -5.02 14.30 12.80
CA PRO A 346 -6.24 14.41 13.61
C PRO A 346 -7.08 15.64 13.29
N LEU A 347 -6.48 16.75 12.86
CA LEU A 347 -7.19 17.98 12.46
C LEU A 347 -8.06 17.76 11.21
N LEU A 348 -7.67 16.85 10.30
CA LEU A 348 -8.44 16.53 9.10
C LEU A 348 -9.88 16.08 9.45
N PHE A 349 -10.04 15.35 10.56
CA PHE A 349 -11.37 14.90 11.03
C PHE A 349 -12.24 16.04 11.59
N VAL A 350 -11.65 17.16 11.92
CA VAL A 350 -12.34 18.34 12.48
C VAL A 350 -12.64 19.34 11.38
N GLU A 351 -11.63 19.66 10.56
CA GLU A 351 -11.69 20.72 9.56
C GLU A 351 -12.30 20.27 8.23
N GLN A 352 -12.09 19.00 7.84
CA GLN A 352 -12.48 18.44 6.54
C GLN A 352 -13.36 17.19 6.71
N LYS A 353 -14.41 17.30 7.52
CA LYS A 353 -15.32 16.18 7.86
C LYS A 353 -15.93 15.51 6.64
N ASP A 354 -16.45 16.31 5.71
CA ASP A 354 -17.12 15.81 4.51
C ASP A 354 -16.14 15.01 3.62
N PHE A 355 -14.90 15.46 3.53
CA PHE A 355 -13.85 14.75 2.82
C PHE A 355 -13.55 13.39 3.47
N VAL A 356 -13.31 13.36 4.80
CA VAL A 356 -12.96 12.12 5.52
C VAL A 356 -14.10 11.11 5.45
N TRP A 357 -15.31 11.53 5.74
CA TRP A 357 -16.46 10.63 5.71
C TRP A 357 -16.85 10.24 4.28
N GLY A 358 -16.65 11.13 3.30
CA GLY A 358 -16.77 10.81 1.89
C GLY A 358 -15.76 9.73 1.47
N LEU A 359 -14.50 9.83 1.90
CA LEU A 359 -13.50 8.79 1.64
C LEU A 359 -13.87 7.47 2.31
N ILE A 360 -14.29 7.46 3.58
CA ILE A 360 -14.73 6.24 4.28
C ILE A 360 -15.95 5.62 3.57
N ALA A 361 -16.93 6.42 3.18
CA ALA A 361 -18.09 5.95 2.43
C ALA A 361 -17.68 5.37 1.06
N SER A 362 -16.69 5.99 0.38
CA SER A 362 -16.18 5.51 -0.90
C SER A 362 -15.49 4.14 -0.78
N MET A 363 -14.93 3.81 0.39
CA MET A 363 -14.35 2.48 0.64
C MET A 363 -15.44 1.39 0.58
N TYR A 364 -16.64 1.63 1.11
CA TYR A 364 -17.75 0.68 1.01
C TYR A 364 -18.19 0.50 -0.44
N LEU A 365 -18.52 1.61 -1.12
CA LEU A 365 -19.01 1.57 -2.51
C LEU A 365 -17.92 1.09 -3.48
N GLY A 366 -16.70 1.57 -3.35
CA GLY A 366 -15.58 1.18 -4.21
C GLY A 366 -15.30 -0.32 -4.14
N ASN A 367 -15.42 -0.95 -2.97
CA ASN A 367 -15.29 -2.40 -2.85
C ASN A 367 -16.45 -3.16 -3.51
N ILE A 368 -17.70 -2.65 -3.42
CA ILE A 368 -18.84 -3.24 -4.11
C ILE A 368 -18.65 -3.12 -5.63
N VAL A 369 -18.31 -1.93 -6.12
CA VAL A 369 -18.01 -1.69 -7.53
C VAL A 369 -16.86 -2.58 -8.00
N GLY A 370 -15.80 -2.69 -7.18
CA GLY A 370 -14.66 -3.56 -7.45
C GLY A 370 -15.07 -5.01 -7.65
N LEU A 371 -15.85 -5.58 -6.73
CA LEU A 371 -16.36 -6.95 -6.85
C LEU A 371 -17.18 -7.16 -8.13
N ILE A 372 -18.09 -6.22 -8.45
CA ILE A 372 -18.92 -6.30 -9.66
C ILE A 372 -18.03 -6.26 -10.91
N VAL A 373 -17.10 -5.32 -10.97
CA VAL A 373 -16.20 -5.15 -12.13
C VAL A 373 -15.35 -6.41 -12.32
N VAL A 374 -14.68 -6.91 -11.29
CA VAL A 374 -13.78 -8.05 -11.45
C VAL A 374 -14.52 -9.34 -11.78
N LEU A 375 -15.71 -9.59 -11.21
CA LEU A 375 -16.50 -10.77 -11.55
C LEU A 375 -17.03 -10.73 -12.99
N SER A 376 -17.32 -9.54 -13.54
CA SER A 376 -17.89 -9.39 -14.88
C SER A 376 -16.84 -9.27 -15.99
N THR A 377 -15.63 -8.82 -15.69
CA THR A 377 -14.64 -8.39 -16.70
C THR A 377 -13.34 -9.20 -16.74
N VAL A 378 -13.24 -10.32 -15.99
CA VAL A 378 -12.02 -11.18 -15.99
C VAL A 378 -11.50 -11.52 -17.39
N PRO A 379 -12.34 -11.90 -18.38
CA PRO A 379 -11.82 -12.24 -19.71
C PRO A 379 -11.14 -11.05 -20.39
N LEU A 380 -11.65 -9.84 -20.15
CA LEU A 380 -11.07 -8.60 -20.69
C LEU A 380 -9.67 -8.38 -20.10
N PHE A 381 -9.54 -8.42 -18.78
CA PHE A 381 -8.26 -8.19 -18.10
C PHE A 381 -7.24 -9.28 -18.41
N ALA A 382 -7.64 -10.54 -18.46
CA ALA A 382 -6.76 -11.63 -18.88
C ALA A 382 -6.27 -11.46 -20.35
N SER A 383 -7.05 -10.80 -21.22
CA SER A 383 -6.64 -10.54 -22.61
C SER A 383 -5.59 -9.43 -22.74
N ILE A 384 -5.54 -8.51 -21.78
CA ILE A 384 -4.59 -7.38 -21.78
C ILE A 384 -3.15 -7.86 -21.64
N LEU A 385 -2.92 -8.97 -20.95
CA LEU A 385 -1.60 -9.60 -20.88
C LEU A 385 -1.06 -10.07 -22.24
N ARG A 386 -1.88 -10.07 -23.29
CA ARG A 386 -1.44 -10.34 -24.66
C ARG A 386 -0.88 -9.11 -25.36
N ILE A 387 -1.10 -7.90 -24.80
CA ILE A 387 -0.55 -6.67 -25.39
C ILE A 387 0.95 -6.65 -25.08
N PRO A 388 1.81 -6.54 -26.09
CA PRO A 388 3.25 -6.48 -25.88
C PRO A 388 3.62 -5.30 -24.98
N PHE A 389 4.52 -5.52 -24.04
CA PHE A 389 4.99 -4.46 -23.12
C PHE A 389 5.60 -3.28 -23.89
N SER A 390 6.15 -3.53 -25.08
CA SER A 390 6.68 -2.51 -25.99
C SER A 390 5.64 -1.46 -26.43
N ILE A 391 4.34 -1.75 -26.32
CA ILE A 391 3.26 -0.78 -26.57
C ILE A 391 2.87 -0.08 -25.28
N ILE A 392 2.84 -0.80 -24.16
CA ILE A 392 2.41 -0.27 -22.87
C ILE A 392 3.43 0.72 -22.32
N ALA A 393 4.73 0.40 -22.38
CA ALA A 393 5.80 1.21 -21.79
C ALA A 393 5.86 2.65 -22.36
N PRO A 394 5.84 2.91 -23.67
CA PRO A 394 5.84 4.27 -24.20
C PRO A 394 4.63 5.10 -23.75
N VAL A 395 3.44 4.49 -23.67
CA VAL A 395 2.23 5.18 -23.19
C VAL A 395 2.39 5.63 -21.74
N ILE A 396 2.92 4.77 -20.89
CA ILE A 396 3.16 5.11 -19.47
C ILE A 396 4.22 6.20 -19.36
N ILE A 397 5.33 6.12 -20.14
CA ILE A 397 6.38 7.15 -20.12
C ILE A 397 5.81 8.52 -20.50
N VAL A 398 4.96 8.59 -21.51
CA VAL A 398 4.30 9.85 -21.93
C VAL A 398 3.39 10.38 -20.82
N ILE A 399 2.60 9.52 -20.18
CA ILE A 399 1.74 9.93 -19.05
C ILE A 399 2.59 10.45 -17.90
N CYS A 400 3.69 9.76 -17.55
CA CYS A 400 4.61 10.19 -16.51
C CYS A 400 5.26 11.55 -16.84
N ALA A 401 5.68 11.76 -18.09
CA ALA A 401 6.31 13.01 -18.52
C ALA A 401 5.32 14.18 -18.48
N ILE A 402 4.09 13.98 -18.98
CA ILE A 402 3.02 14.98 -18.86
C ILE A 402 2.73 15.27 -17.39
N GLY A 403 2.62 14.22 -16.57
CA GLY A 403 2.38 14.36 -15.14
C GLY A 403 3.46 15.16 -14.43
N ALA A 404 4.72 14.84 -14.64
CA ALA A 404 5.83 15.58 -14.04
C ALA A 404 5.85 17.05 -14.50
N TYR A 405 5.64 17.29 -15.80
CA TYR A 405 5.61 18.65 -16.32
C TYR A 405 4.48 19.50 -15.72
N THR A 406 3.28 18.93 -15.54
CA THR A 406 2.11 19.68 -15.07
C THR A 406 2.19 20.12 -13.61
N VAL A 407 3.10 19.56 -12.81
CA VAL A 407 3.28 19.92 -11.40
C VAL A 407 3.68 21.40 -11.26
N HIS A 408 4.67 21.85 -12.02
CA HIS A 408 5.16 23.23 -11.97
C HIS A 408 5.28 23.90 -13.33
N ASN A 409 4.85 23.25 -14.41
CA ASN A 409 5.05 23.66 -15.79
C ASN A 409 6.53 23.89 -16.14
N ALA A 410 7.43 23.09 -15.58
CA ALA A 410 8.87 23.21 -15.72
C ALA A 410 9.47 21.99 -16.39
N MET A 411 10.34 22.25 -17.41
CA MET A 411 11.05 21.18 -18.11
C MET A 411 12.03 20.43 -17.19
N LEU A 412 12.56 21.11 -16.16
CA LEU A 412 13.47 20.52 -15.20
C LEU A 412 12.83 19.39 -14.38
N ASP A 413 11.51 19.48 -14.14
CA ASP A 413 10.76 18.44 -13.42
C ASP A 413 10.78 17.09 -14.16
N ILE A 414 10.81 17.13 -15.51
CA ILE A 414 10.98 15.90 -16.31
C ILE A 414 12.39 15.32 -16.11
N TRP A 415 13.43 16.16 -16.05
CA TRP A 415 14.78 15.69 -15.78
C TRP A 415 14.93 15.11 -14.37
N PHE A 416 14.31 15.72 -13.37
CA PHE A 416 14.27 15.16 -12.01
C PHE A 416 13.53 13.82 -12.00
N MET A 417 12.37 13.73 -12.66
CA MET A 417 11.64 12.49 -12.80
C MET A 417 12.50 11.38 -13.43
N LEU A 418 13.22 11.68 -14.50
CA LEU A 418 14.12 10.71 -15.15
C LEU A 418 15.27 10.30 -14.23
N GLY A 419 15.87 11.25 -13.50
CA GLY A 419 16.91 10.99 -12.51
C GLY A 419 16.39 10.07 -11.38
N PHE A 420 15.23 10.36 -10.83
CA PHE A 420 14.57 9.48 -9.87
C PHE A 420 14.21 8.12 -10.49
N GLY A 421 13.87 8.07 -11.78
CA GLY A 421 13.63 6.83 -12.51
C GLY A 421 14.86 5.92 -12.55
N VAL A 422 16.03 6.49 -12.81
CA VAL A 422 17.32 5.75 -12.76
C VAL A 422 17.60 5.26 -11.34
N ILE A 423 17.39 6.10 -10.32
CA ILE A 423 17.53 5.71 -8.92
C ILE A 423 16.57 4.55 -8.59
N GLY A 424 15.30 4.66 -8.99
CA GLY A 424 14.30 3.62 -8.80
C GLY A 424 14.68 2.28 -9.43
N TYR A 425 15.15 2.32 -10.69
CA TYR A 425 15.65 1.14 -11.39
C TYR A 425 16.83 0.50 -10.67
N LEU A 426 17.86 1.29 -10.29
CA LEU A 426 19.04 0.78 -9.59
C LEU A 426 18.68 0.18 -8.22
N PHE A 427 17.78 0.84 -7.47
CA PHE A 427 17.32 0.35 -6.19
C PHE A 427 16.62 -1.00 -6.31
N LYS A 428 15.72 -1.15 -7.28
CA LYS A 428 15.03 -2.41 -7.54
C LYS A 428 16.01 -3.50 -7.97
N LYS A 429 16.93 -3.20 -8.88
CA LYS A 429 17.94 -4.14 -9.37
C LYS A 429 18.91 -4.61 -8.28
N LEU A 430 19.19 -3.74 -7.30
CA LEU A 430 20.08 -4.04 -6.17
C LEU A 430 19.30 -4.49 -4.93
N ASP A 431 18.00 -4.75 -5.02
CA ASP A 431 17.11 -5.13 -3.91
C ASP A 431 17.11 -4.12 -2.74
N PHE A 432 17.18 -2.82 -3.04
CA PHE A 432 16.92 -1.77 -2.07
C PHE A 432 15.43 -1.43 -2.05
N PRO A 433 14.77 -1.38 -0.88
CA PRO A 433 13.36 -1.07 -0.81
C PRO A 433 13.11 0.43 -1.04
N LEU A 434 12.21 0.76 -1.99
CA LEU A 434 11.83 2.14 -2.30
C LEU A 434 10.90 2.76 -1.25
N ALA A 435 10.08 1.96 -0.57
CA ALA A 435 9.11 2.47 0.39
C ALA A 435 9.74 3.27 1.54
N PRO A 436 10.84 2.84 2.19
CA PRO A 436 11.53 3.63 3.22
C PRO A 436 12.12 4.95 2.68
N LEU A 437 12.61 4.97 1.44
CA LEU A 437 13.11 6.19 0.79
C LEU A 437 11.99 7.21 0.63
N VAL A 438 10.86 6.78 0.06
CA VAL A 438 9.69 7.63 -0.18
C VAL A 438 9.08 8.11 1.14
N LEU A 439 9.00 7.24 2.13
CA LEU A 439 8.53 7.60 3.45
C LEU A 439 9.39 8.71 4.09
N ALA A 440 10.72 8.54 4.04
CA ALA A 440 11.64 9.52 4.57
C ALA A 440 11.59 10.85 3.79
N LEU A 441 11.37 10.79 2.48
CA LEU A 441 11.19 11.99 1.65
C LEU A 441 9.92 12.77 2.03
N VAL A 442 8.81 12.06 2.31
CA VAL A 442 7.50 12.71 2.64
C VAL A 442 7.43 13.21 4.06
N LEU A 443 7.92 12.41 5.00
CA LEU A 443 7.77 12.68 6.43
C LEU A 443 9.03 13.30 7.05
N GLY A 444 10.13 13.42 6.30
CA GLY A 444 11.41 13.90 6.80
C GLY A 444 11.32 15.28 7.41
N ASP A 445 10.76 16.24 6.67
CA ASP A 445 10.59 17.62 7.14
C ASP A 445 9.67 17.68 8.36
N LYS A 446 8.55 16.96 8.35
CA LYS A 446 7.61 16.92 9.49
C LYS A 446 8.24 16.32 10.74
N ALA A 447 9.05 15.28 10.57
CA ALA A 447 9.78 14.68 11.68
C ALA A 447 10.85 15.63 12.23
N GLU A 448 11.59 16.31 11.35
CA GLU A 448 12.58 17.33 11.72
C GLU A 448 11.92 18.48 12.48
N ASP A 449 10.83 19.03 11.94
CA ASP A 449 10.09 20.13 12.56
C ASP A 449 9.58 19.74 13.95
N SER A 450 8.97 18.56 14.07
CA SER A 450 8.47 18.05 15.36
C SER A 450 9.60 17.84 16.38
N PHE A 451 10.75 17.32 15.92
CA PHE A 451 11.93 17.15 16.78
C PHE A 451 12.46 18.50 17.25
N ARG A 452 12.64 19.45 16.34
CA ARG A 452 13.14 20.80 16.67
C ARG A 452 12.22 21.54 17.63
N GLN A 453 10.90 21.49 17.39
CA GLN A 453 9.93 22.09 18.28
C GLN A 453 9.97 21.44 19.67
N ALA A 454 10.06 20.10 19.74
CA ALA A 454 10.21 19.39 21.01
C ALA A 454 11.47 19.83 21.76
N MET A 455 12.60 19.98 21.04
CA MET A 455 13.87 20.47 21.64
C MET A 455 13.77 21.92 22.09
N LEU A 456 13.10 22.79 21.33
CA LEU A 456 12.89 24.20 21.72
C LEU A 456 12.05 24.31 22.99
N VAL A 457 10.93 23.56 23.07
CA VAL A 457 10.05 23.56 24.26
C VAL A 457 10.77 23.00 25.49
N SER A 458 11.62 21.99 25.32
CA SER A 458 12.37 21.36 26.42
C SER A 458 13.71 22.05 26.73
N GLN A 459 14.03 23.19 26.09
CA GLN A 459 15.29 23.89 26.22
C GLN A 459 16.52 23.01 25.93
N GLY A 460 16.39 22.08 24.99
CA GLY A 460 17.45 21.17 24.56
C GLY A 460 17.53 19.86 25.36
N ASP A 461 16.60 19.61 26.27
CA ASP A 461 16.58 18.36 27.04
C ASP A 461 15.98 17.22 26.18
N VAL A 462 16.83 16.28 25.76
CA VAL A 462 16.44 15.09 24.99
C VAL A 462 15.53 14.15 25.80
N MET A 463 15.56 14.23 27.14
CA MET A 463 14.70 13.42 28.00
C MET A 463 13.22 13.75 27.85
N VAL A 464 12.87 14.82 27.14
CA VAL A 464 11.49 15.11 26.75
C VAL A 464 10.86 13.96 25.97
N MET A 465 11.65 13.14 25.28
CA MET A 465 11.19 11.92 24.58
C MET A 465 10.76 10.80 25.55
N PHE A 466 10.94 11.00 26.85
CA PHE A 466 10.51 10.10 27.92
C PHE A 466 9.74 10.85 29.01
N SER A 467 9.29 12.08 28.74
CA SER A 467 8.66 12.99 29.71
C SER A 467 7.33 12.48 30.28
N ASN A 468 6.62 11.67 29.51
CA ASN A 468 5.37 11.06 29.93
C ASN A 468 5.27 9.62 29.44
N PRO A 469 4.38 8.78 30.03
CA PRO A 469 4.25 7.36 29.66
C PRO A 469 3.91 7.12 28.20
N LEU A 470 3.21 8.04 27.55
CA LEU A 470 2.81 7.91 26.15
C LEU A 470 4.03 8.08 25.24
N VAL A 471 4.73 9.22 25.33
CA VAL A 471 5.94 9.50 24.53
C VAL A 471 7.02 8.47 24.82
N GLY A 472 7.28 8.18 26.10
CA GLY A 472 8.29 7.21 26.51
C GLY A 472 7.96 5.80 26.01
N GLY A 473 6.69 5.40 26.06
CA GLY A 473 6.23 4.10 25.54
C GLY A 473 6.41 3.99 24.01
N ILE A 474 6.01 5.01 23.24
CA ILE A 474 6.15 5.04 21.79
C ILE A 474 7.64 5.05 21.40
N THR A 475 8.45 5.90 22.05
CA THR A 475 9.90 6.00 21.80
C THR A 475 10.61 4.68 22.12
N THR A 476 10.28 4.05 23.25
CA THR A 476 10.84 2.75 23.61
C THR A 476 10.48 1.68 22.57
N LEU A 477 9.22 1.62 22.15
CA LEU A 477 8.78 0.69 21.11
C LEU A 477 9.53 0.93 19.78
N ALA A 478 9.72 2.20 19.39
CA ALA A 478 10.50 2.56 18.22
C ALA A 478 11.94 2.04 18.30
N LEU A 479 12.60 2.26 19.42
CA LEU A 479 13.97 1.76 19.63
C LEU A 479 14.05 0.23 19.64
N VAL A 480 13.09 -0.45 20.26
CA VAL A 480 12.99 -1.91 20.23
C VAL A 480 12.86 -2.41 18.79
N LEU A 481 12.02 -1.79 17.96
CA LEU A 481 11.87 -2.15 16.55
C LEU A 481 13.13 -1.86 15.73
N LEU A 482 13.83 -0.76 16.00
CA LEU A 482 15.09 -0.43 15.34
C LEU A 482 16.14 -1.51 15.59
N PHE A 483 16.27 -1.96 16.83
CA PHE A 483 17.23 -2.98 17.22
C PHE A 483 16.72 -4.42 17.10
N TRP A 484 15.45 -4.61 16.70
CA TRP A 484 14.84 -5.93 16.57
C TRP A 484 15.64 -6.92 15.69
N PRO A 485 16.22 -6.53 14.55
CA PRO A 485 17.06 -7.43 13.75
C PRO A 485 18.29 -7.96 14.49
N LEU A 486 18.87 -7.16 15.40
CA LEU A 486 20.01 -7.58 16.25
C LEU A 486 19.52 -8.45 17.41
N ILE A 487 18.44 -8.04 18.06
CA ILE A 487 17.81 -8.79 19.16
C ILE A 487 17.38 -10.18 18.69
N SER A 488 16.74 -10.28 17.55
CA SER A 488 16.27 -11.54 16.98
C SER A 488 17.43 -12.48 16.62
N LYS A 489 18.54 -11.96 16.09
CA LYS A 489 19.77 -12.74 15.86
C LYS A 489 20.37 -13.23 17.17
N GLY A 490 20.43 -12.37 18.19
CA GLY A 490 20.92 -12.75 19.53
C GLY A 490 20.07 -13.88 20.16
N ILE A 491 18.74 -13.77 20.07
CA ILE A 491 17.82 -14.80 20.55
C ILE A 491 17.98 -16.11 19.76
N ALA A 492 18.20 -16.03 18.44
CA ALA A 492 18.44 -17.22 17.60
C ALA A 492 19.73 -17.95 17.94
N LEU A 493 20.78 -17.24 18.40
CA LEU A 493 22.03 -17.84 18.87
C LEU A 493 21.88 -18.59 20.22
N ILE A 494 20.91 -18.15 21.03
CA ILE A 494 20.65 -18.76 22.37
C ILE A 494 19.71 -19.96 22.26
N LYS A 495 18.81 -20.00 21.28
CA LYS A 495 17.90 -21.13 21.04
C LYS A 495 18.60 -22.18 20.17
N PRO A 496 18.57 -23.48 20.58
CA PRO A 496 19.10 -24.55 19.72
C PRO A 496 18.37 -24.51 18.36
N PRO A 497 19.07 -24.87 17.25
CA PRO A 497 18.48 -24.83 15.93
C PRO A 497 17.21 -25.68 15.90
N LYS A 498 16.07 -25.08 15.56
CA LYS A 498 14.88 -25.85 15.18
C LYS A 498 15.31 -26.81 14.08
N LYS A 499 15.01 -28.12 14.26
CA LYS A 499 15.14 -29.10 13.17
C LYS A 499 14.56 -28.48 11.90
N PRO A 500 15.21 -28.63 10.74
CA PRO A 500 14.67 -28.14 9.47
C PRO A 500 13.22 -28.59 9.36
N ASP A 501 12.31 -27.67 9.10
CA ASP A 501 10.93 -28.03 8.75
C ASP A 501 11.05 -28.94 7.52
N GLU A 502 10.53 -30.14 7.60
CA GLU A 502 10.44 -31.17 6.56
C GLU A 502 9.65 -30.71 5.30
N PHE A 503 9.42 -29.42 5.15
CA PHE A 503 8.64 -28.74 4.12
C PHE A 503 9.44 -27.79 3.22
N ALA A 504 10.78 -28.01 3.12
CA ALA A 504 11.51 -27.43 2.00
C ALA A 504 11.06 -28.18 0.73
N VAL A 505 10.13 -27.60 0.00
CA VAL A 505 9.78 -28.06 -1.34
C VAL A 505 11.04 -27.98 -2.18
N GLU A 506 11.66 -29.13 -2.45
CA GLU A 506 12.66 -29.28 -3.51
C GLU A 506 12.01 -28.75 -4.81
N ARG A 507 12.57 -27.67 -5.35
CA ARG A 507 12.26 -27.26 -6.70
C ARG A 507 12.79 -28.38 -7.61
N PRO A 508 11.97 -28.97 -8.49
CA PRO A 508 12.51 -29.75 -9.58
C PRO A 508 13.41 -28.80 -10.40
N VAL A 509 14.67 -29.10 -10.44
CA VAL A 509 15.58 -28.61 -11.45
C VAL A 509 15.23 -29.39 -12.70
N ASP A 510 14.54 -28.74 -13.69
CA ASP A 510 14.64 -29.03 -15.12
C ASP A 510 13.89 -27.91 -15.89
#